data_b313973ae5a42e871327e8fe38265819
#
_entry.id   b313973ae5a42e871327e8fe38265819
#
_cell.length_a   1.000
_cell.length_b   1.000
_cell.length_c   1.000
_cell.angle_alpha   90.00
_cell.angle_beta   90.00
_cell.angle_gamma   90.00
#
_symmetry.space_group_name_H-M   'P 1'
#
loop_
_entity.id
_entity.type
_entity.pdbx_description
1 polymer ?
#
loop_
_entity_poly.entity_id
_entity_poly.type
_entity_poly.pdbx_seq_one_letter_code
_entity_poly.pdbx_strand_id
1 'polypeptide(L)'
;MRIMGRRRALVGVLAGSLLLAGCNAGPGQVGAAVIVGGKTVSVDRVQELIDKAVREHPYGQQLASEHKLDLVGREIVRQEILHDLTERAAQREGIRVDEALVVNALQNDPLAKPMEASPQNDPAISVQQLVARVRDHRDSLVDAALQTQLAMKYLDKLTVTFDFSSVSSTDATGSDADKLREQAIEKARKFAASPNAAAELIAQDQQASDTQAGTGQKLPAMQSPATAATVLFGLEPNTVAAFQPTPQQPLWVVVVVRERAADKPVASDQAAQPNALQLAAVGVRLLQPYLDQVDLKVNPRYGVWDVVGMDLAPNEASKKGIVLPVHGAAPRNP
;
A
#
# COMPACT_ATOMS: atom_id res chain seq x y z
N MET A 1 -11.47 -81.79 -31.69
CA MET A 1 -11.62 -80.87 -32.84
C MET A 1 -11.70 -79.44 -32.26
N ARG A 2 -10.66 -78.82 -32.29
CA ARG A 2 -10.17 -77.45 -32.56
C ARG A 2 -11.30 -76.46 -32.91
N ILE A 3 -11.38 -75.31 -32.22
CA ILE A 3 -11.17 -73.99 -32.84
C ILE A 3 -10.85 -72.95 -31.76
N MET A 4 -9.70 -72.32 -31.94
CA MET A 4 -9.19 -71.13 -31.30
C MET A 4 -10.02 -69.92 -31.66
N GLY A 5 -10.36 -69.04 -30.74
CA GLY A 5 -10.94 -67.72 -30.94
C GLY A 5 -10.29 -66.65 -30.08
N ARG A 6 -9.48 -65.83 -30.74
CA ARG A 6 -8.65 -64.70 -30.28
C ARG A 6 -9.46 -63.73 -29.41
N ARG A 7 -8.99 -63.52 -28.17
CA ARG A 7 -9.28 -62.28 -27.43
C ARG A 7 -8.16 -61.32 -27.74
N ARG A 8 -8.43 -60.34 -28.59
CA ARG A 8 -7.57 -59.17 -28.78
C ARG A 8 -7.91 -58.09 -27.79
N ALA A 9 -6.88 -57.60 -27.14
CA ALA A 9 -6.84 -56.54 -26.18
C ALA A 9 -7.45 -55.24 -26.69
N LEU A 10 -8.24 -54.60 -25.82
CA LEU A 10 -8.52 -53.17 -25.77
C LEU A 10 -7.90 -52.64 -24.48
N VAL A 11 -6.61 -52.40 -24.52
CA VAL A 11 -5.86 -51.55 -23.58
C VAL A 11 -5.35 -50.39 -24.39
N GLY A 12 -5.84 -49.23 -24.15
CA GLY A 12 -5.36 -48.02 -24.77
C GLY A 12 -6.34 -46.87 -24.64
N VAL A 13 -5.86 -45.78 -24.05
CA VAL A 13 -6.51 -44.47 -23.92
C VAL A 13 -7.24 -44.23 -22.61
N LEU A 14 -6.46 -44.15 -21.54
CA LEU A 14 -6.82 -43.45 -20.31
C LEU A 14 -5.53 -42.80 -19.70
N ALA A 15 -4.83 -42.04 -20.53
CA ALA A 15 -3.67 -41.28 -20.09
C ALA A 15 -3.62 -39.97 -20.87
N GLY A 16 -4.50 -39.03 -20.56
CA GLY A 16 -4.53 -37.78 -21.32
C GLY A 16 -5.42 -36.65 -20.77
N SER A 17 -5.86 -36.71 -19.52
CA SER A 17 -6.80 -35.69 -18.99
C SER A 17 -6.47 -35.14 -17.61
N LEU A 18 -5.20 -35.14 -17.19
CA LEU A 18 -4.76 -34.64 -15.86
C LEU A 18 -3.83 -33.42 -15.95
N LEU A 19 -3.85 -32.65 -17.05
CA LEU A 19 -3.00 -31.46 -17.18
C LEU A 19 -3.78 -30.15 -17.43
N LEU A 20 -5.06 -30.06 -17.09
CA LEU A 20 -5.85 -28.83 -17.31
C LEU A 20 -6.49 -28.27 -16.05
N ALA A 21 -6.00 -28.60 -14.85
CA ALA A 21 -6.47 -28.01 -13.59
C ALA A 21 -5.52 -26.92 -13.05
N GLY A 22 -4.93 -26.10 -13.92
CA GLY A 22 -3.94 -25.11 -13.50
C GLY A 22 -3.93 -23.81 -14.27
N CYS A 23 -5.04 -23.35 -14.84
CA CYS A 23 -5.06 -22.02 -15.49
C CYS A 23 -6.44 -21.38 -15.38
N ASN A 24 -6.73 -20.80 -14.22
CA ASN A 24 -7.72 -19.73 -14.15
C ASN A 24 -7.07 -18.35 -14.39
N ALA A 25 -5.89 -18.32 -15.01
CA ALA A 25 -5.26 -17.14 -15.55
C ALA A 25 -5.74 -16.98 -16.99
N GLY A 26 -6.66 -16.05 -17.25
CA GLY A 26 -7.05 -15.68 -18.61
C GLY A 26 -5.82 -15.23 -19.43
N PRO A 27 -5.90 -15.19 -20.79
CA PRO A 27 -4.78 -14.87 -21.68
C PRO A 27 -4.06 -13.55 -21.37
N GLY A 28 -4.69 -12.61 -20.65
CA GLY A 28 -4.12 -11.32 -20.23
C GLY A 28 -3.29 -11.37 -18.94
N GLN A 29 -3.23 -12.50 -18.23
CA GLN A 29 -2.48 -12.62 -16.96
C GLN A 29 -1.10 -13.25 -17.14
N VAL A 30 -0.88 -13.96 -18.24
CA VAL A 30 0.44 -14.55 -18.56
C VAL A 30 1.39 -13.42 -18.96
N GLY A 31 2.45 -13.21 -18.16
CA GLY A 31 3.42 -12.14 -18.41
C GLY A 31 3.06 -10.78 -17.80
N ALA A 32 1.95 -10.65 -17.08
CA ALA A 32 1.64 -9.44 -16.33
C ALA A 32 2.46 -9.38 -15.02
N ALA A 33 3.05 -8.21 -14.73
CA ALA A 33 3.62 -7.88 -13.42
C ALA A 33 2.52 -7.37 -12.47
N VAL A 34 1.62 -6.56 -13.00
CA VAL A 34 0.45 -6.06 -12.29
C VAL A 34 -0.66 -5.73 -13.28
N ILE A 35 -1.91 -5.89 -12.82
CA ILE A 35 -3.12 -5.39 -13.50
C ILE A 35 -3.83 -4.46 -12.52
N VAL A 36 -4.09 -3.22 -12.94
CA VAL A 36 -4.78 -2.20 -12.15
C VAL A 36 -5.98 -1.70 -12.95
N GLY A 37 -7.20 -1.99 -12.50
CA GLY A 37 -8.41 -1.52 -13.18
C GLY A 37 -8.48 -1.85 -14.68
N GLY A 38 -7.91 -2.98 -15.09
CA GLY A 38 -7.86 -3.43 -16.48
C GLY A 38 -6.61 -2.99 -17.27
N LYS A 39 -5.82 -2.02 -16.81
CA LYS A 39 -4.50 -1.71 -17.38
C LYS A 39 -3.47 -2.75 -16.93
N THR A 40 -2.65 -3.24 -17.85
CA THR A 40 -1.63 -4.27 -17.60
C THR A 40 -0.23 -3.69 -17.76
N VAL A 41 0.61 -3.87 -16.74
CA VAL A 41 2.07 -3.67 -16.84
C VAL A 41 2.71 -5.04 -16.98
N SER A 42 3.54 -5.22 -18.00
CA SER A 42 4.17 -6.52 -18.26
C SER A 42 5.42 -6.76 -17.39
N VAL A 43 5.76 -8.03 -17.18
CA VAL A 43 7.02 -8.44 -16.55
C VAL A 43 8.22 -7.90 -17.35
N ASP A 44 8.14 -7.92 -18.69
CA ASP A 44 9.21 -7.43 -19.56
C ASP A 44 9.46 -5.93 -19.35
N ARG A 45 8.39 -5.14 -19.19
CA ARG A 45 8.52 -3.70 -18.89
C ARG A 45 9.22 -3.46 -17.54
N VAL A 46 8.85 -4.22 -16.51
CA VAL A 46 9.53 -4.13 -15.19
C VAL A 46 11.00 -4.53 -15.32
N GLN A 47 11.31 -5.59 -16.07
CA GLN A 47 12.69 -6.03 -16.29
C GLN A 47 13.51 -4.98 -17.06
N GLU A 48 12.93 -4.35 -18.09
CA GLU A 48 13.57 -3.25 -18.83
C GLU A 48 13.98 -2.10 -17.90
N LEU A 49 13.10 -1.71 -16.97
CA LEU A 49 13.38 -0.64 -16.01
C LEU A 49 14.44 -1.05 -14.97
N ILE A 50 14.45 -2.32 -14.53
CA ILE A 50 15.51 -2.86 -13.67
C ILE A 50 16.86 -2.81 -14.40
N ASP A 51 16.90 -3.25 -15.65
CA ASP A 51 18.12 -3.25 -16.48
C ASP A 51 18.61 -1.81 -16.71
N LYS A 52 17.70 -0.86 -16.90
CA LYS A 52 18.02 0.57 -16.98
C LYS A 52 18.62 1.08 -15.67
N ALA A 53 18.06 0.70 -14.51
CA ALA A 53 18.59 1.08 -13.20
C ALA A 53 20.03 0.61 -13.00
N VAL A 54 20.33 -0.63 -13.38
CA VAL A 54 21.68 -1.19 -13.26
C VAL A 54 22.64 -0.53 -14.27
N ARG A 55 22.18 -0.25 -15.47
CA ARG A 55 23.03 0.29 -16.54
C ARG A 55 23.39 1.76 -16.33
N GLU A 56 22.47 2.57 -15.82
CA GLU A 56 22.57 4.03 -15.81
C GLU A 56 22.92 4.62 -14.43
N HIS A 57 22.75 3.84 -13.33
CA HIS A 57 22.92 4.36 -11.97
C HIS A 57 23.86 3.50 -11.12
N PRO A 58 24.95 4.07 -10.55
CA PRO A 58 25.83 3.36 -9.62
C PRO A 58 25.11 2.68 -8.47
N TYR A 59 24.05 3.29 -7.92
CA TYR A 59 23.23 2.65 -6.90
C TYR A 59 22.51 1.39 -7.38
N GLY A 60 22.04 1.38 -8.63
CA GLY A 60 21.46 0.19 -9.25
C GLY A 60 22.49 -0.95 -9.39
N GLN A 61 23.73 -0.62 -9.74
CA GLN A 61 24.84 -1.58 -9.79
C GLN A 61 25.17 -2.15 -8.40
N GLN A 62 25.16 -1.30 -7.36
CA GLN A 62 25.34 -1.75 -6.00
C GLN A 62 24.24 -2.74 -5.59
N LEU A 63 22.97 -2.40 -5.80
CA LEU A 63 21.85 -3.29 -5.50
C LEU A 63 21.96 -4.63 -6.25
N ALA A 64 22.43 -4.61 -7.49
CA ALA A 64 22.71 -5.84 -8.26
C ALA A 64 23.80 -6.69 -7.60
N SER A 65 24.91 -6.08 -7.19
CA SER A 65 26.01 -6.77 -6.50
C SER A 65 25.60 -7.35 -5.14
N GLU A 66 24.63 -6.73 -4.48
CA GLU A 66 24.06 -7.16 -3.20
C GLU A 66 22.88 -8.14 -3.35
N HIS A 67 22.52 -8.55 -4.60
CA HIS A 67 21.35 -9.38 -4.89
C HIS A 67 20.01 -8.79 -4.40
N LYS A 68 19.87 -7.46 -4.43
CA LYS A 68 18.70 -6.71 -3.94
C LYS A 68 17.85 -6.08 -5.06
N LEU A 69 17.94 -6.56 -6.29
CA LEU A 69 17.14 -6.05 -7.41
C LEU A 69 15.64 -6.33 -7.26
N ASP A 70 15.26 -7.26 -6.39
CA ASP A 70 13.87 -7.50 -6.01
C ASP A 70 13.22 -6.26 -5.36
N LEU A 71 13.99 -5.44 -4.63
CA LEU A 71 13.52 -4.16 -4.09
C LEU A 71 13.16 -3.18 -5.21
N VAL A 72 14.01 -3.11 -6.25
CA VAL A 72 13.77 -2.26 -7.42
C VAL A 72 12.52 -2.73 -8.17
N GLY A 73 12.39 -4.04 -8.41
CA GLY A 73 11.23 -4.61 -9.08
C GLY A 73 9.92 -4.35 -8.33
N ARG A 74 9.91 -4.50 -7.00
CA ARG A 74 8.74 -4.18 -6.17
C ARG A 74 8.38 -2.69 -6.25
N GLU A 75 9.37 -1.81 -6.14
CA GLU A 75 9.12 -0.38 -6.19
C GLU A 75 8.63 0.09 -7.58
N ILE A 76 9.14 -0.49 -8.68
CA ILE A 76 8.62 -0.23 -10.02
C ILE A 76 7.13 -0.57 -10.07
N VAL A 77 6.76 -1.79 -9.66
CA VAL A 77 5.35 -2.22 -9.66
C VAL A 77 4.49 -1.34 -8.74
N ARG A 78 5.01 -0.96 -7.57
CA ARG A 78 4.33 -0.02 -6.67
C ARG A 78 4.06 1.33 -7.35
N GLN A 79 5.06 1.92 -8.00
CA GLN A 79 4.90 3.23 -8.66
C GLN A 79 3.95 3.16 -9.86
N GLU A 80 3.88 2.05 -10.58
CA GLU A 80 2.89 1.84 -11.64
C GLU A 80 1.46 1.75 -11.09
N ILE A 81 1.27 1.09 -9.93
CA ILE A 81 -0.03 1.07 -9.23
C ILE A 81 -0.41 2.49 -8.79
N LEU A 82 0.50 3.20 -8.14
CA LEU A 82 0.23 4.55 -7.65
C LEU A 82 -0.01 5.55 -8.80
N HIS A 83 0.66 5.37 -9.94
CA HIS A 83 0.42 6.17 -11.14
C HIS A 83 -1.04 6.05 -11.61
N ASP A 84 -1.55 4.83 -11.81
CA ASP A 84 -2.94 4.62 -12.23
C ASP A 84 -3.94 5.18 -11.19
N LEU A 85 -3.69 4.96 -9.91
CA LEU A 85 -4.54 5.51 -8.84
C LEU A 85 -4.48 7.05 -8.81
N THR A 86 -3.32 7.66 -9.05
CA THR A 86 -3.15 9.12 -9.10
C THR A 86 -3.91 9.72 -10.28
N GLU A 87 -3.83 9.12 -11.47
CA GLU A 87 -4.60 9.56 -12.63
C GLU A 87 -6.12 9.52 -12.35
N ARG A 88 -6.62 8.41 -11.78
CA ARG A 88 -8.04 8.25 -11.41
C ARG A 88 -8.48 9.26 -10.37
N ALA A 89 -7.68 9.46 -9.32
CA ALA A 89 -7.96 10.46 -8.30
C ALA A 89 -8.00 11.86 -8.90
N ALA A 90 -7.00 12.23 -9.70
CA ALA A 90 -6.93 13.53 -10.35
C ALA A 90 -8.15 13.79 -11.26
N GLN A 91 -8.53 12.79 -12.05
CA GLN A 91 -9.70 12.87 -12.93
C GLN A 91 -11.00 13.06 -12.13
N ARG A 92 -11.21 12.26 -11.09
CA ARG A 92 -12.40 12.32 -10.23
C ARG A 92 -12.49 13.64 -9.47
N GLU A 93 -11.35 14.11 -8.97
CA GLU A 93 -11.24 15.34 -8.17
C GLU A 93 -11.13 16.61 -8.99
N GLY A 94 -11.06 16.51 -10.32
CA GLY A 94 -10.88 17.66 -11.21
C GLY A 94 -9.55 18.38 -11.03
N ILE A 95 -8.52 17.67 -10.54
CA ILE A 95 -7.16 18.20 -10.33
C ILE A 95 -6.40 18.13 -11.65
N ARG A 96 -5.71 19.20 -12.01
CA ARG A 96 -4.87 19.28 -13.21
C ARG A 96 -3.54 19.87 -12.86
N VAL A 97 -2.49 19.32 -13.46
CA VAL A 97 -1.15 19.90 -13.33
C VAL A 97 -1.01 21.09 -14.29
N ASP A 98 -0.33 22.12 -13.83
CA ASP A 98 0.08 23.21 -14.70
C ASP A 98 1.22 22.72 -15.63
N GLU A 99 0.92 22.58 -16.92
CA GLU A 99 1.87 22.11 -17.93
C GLU A 99 3.12 22.99 -18.01
N ALA A 100 3.00 24.29 -17.76
CA ALA A 100 4.15 25.19 -17.77
C ALA A 100 5.14 24.85 -16.64
N LEU A 101 4.64 24.45 -15.46
CA LEU A 101 5.47 24.00 -14.35
C LEU A 101 6.16 22.67 -14.65
N VAL A 102 5.45 21.75 -15.31
CA VAL A 102 6.04 20.44 -15.72
C VAL A 102 7.15 20.67 -16.74
N VAL A 103 6.91 21.49 -17.77
CA VAL A 103 7.93 21.82 -18.79
C VAL A 103 9.15 22.47 -18.14
N ASN A 104 8.95 23.42 -17.23
CA ASN A 104 10.05 24.07 -16.50
C ASN A 104 10.84 23.06 -15.63
N ALA A 105 10.13 22.16 -14.93
CA ALA A 105 10.77 21.11 -14.14
C ALA A 105 11.60 20.16 -15.02
N LEU A 106 11.13 19.82 -16.22
CA LEU A 106 11.87 18.99 -17.17
C LEU A 106 13.11 19.68 -17.75
N GLN A 107 13.07 21.01 -17.93
CA GLN A 107 14.25 21.79 -18.38
C GLN A 107 15.39 21.76 -17.35
N ASN A 108 15.05 21.69 -16.07
CA ASN A 108 15.99 21.61 -14.96
C ASN A 108 16.07 20.19 -14.38
N ASP A 109 15.63 19.20 -15.08
CA ASP A 109 15.30 17.84 -14.70
C ASP A 109 16.10 17.30 -13.49
N PRO A 110 15.50 17.28 -12.28
CA PRO A 110 16.18 16.81 -11.09
C PRO A 110 16.46 15.30 -11.10
N LEU A 111 15.78 14.57 -12.01
CA LEU A 111 15.90 13.12 -12.16
C LEU A 111 16.99 12.72 -13.16
N ALA A 112 17.48 13.65 -13.99
CA ALA A 112 18.48 13.36 -15.02
C ALA A 112 19.85 12.95 -14.48
N LYS A 113 20.19 13.35 -13.24
CA LYS A 113 21.47 13.02 -12.62
C LYS A 113 21.51 11.56 -12.16
N PRO A 114 22.57 10.80 -12.51
CA PRO A 114 22.77 9.46 -11.98
C PRO A 114 22.76 9.46 -10.44
N MET A 115 22.26 8.36 -9.87
CA MET A 115 22.24 8.19 -8.42
C MET A 115 23.52 7.50 -7.95
N GLU A 116 24.23 8.11 -7.02
CA GLU A 116 25.48 7.61 -6.46
C GLU A 116 25.28 6.25 -5.75
N ALA A 117 26.37 5.45 -5.69
CA ALA A 117 26.32 4.10 -5.12
C ALA A 117 25.91 4.08 -3.63
N SER A 118 26.28 5.10 -2.87
CA SER A 118 26.00 5.19 -1.43
C SER A 118 25.16 6.42 -1.10
N PRO A 119 23.86 6.41 -1.38
CA PRO A 119 22.99 7.53 -1.08
C PRO A 119 22.88 7.72 0.44
N GLN A 120 22.78 9.00 0.87
CA GLN A 120 22.69 9.36 2.29
C GLN A 120 21.28 9.16 2.88
N ASN A 121 20.31 8.78 2.07
CA ASN A 121 18.93 8.60 2.51
C ASN A 121 18.69 7.19 3.05
N ASP A 122 17.55 7.03 3.71
CA ASP A 122 16.98 5.71 4.02
C ASP A 122 16.94 4.82 2.76
N PRO A 123 17.27 3.52 2.86
CA PRO A 123 17.29 2.60 1.72
C PRO A 123 15.98 2.57 0.92
N ALA A 124 14.82 2.62 1.60
CA ALA A 124 13.53 2.62 0.91
C ALA A 124 13.33 3.91 0.10
N ILE A 125 13.67 5.07 0.67
CA ILE A 125 13.63 6.36 -0.04
C ILE A 125 14.61 6.34 -1.23
N SER A 126 15.79 5.74 -1.05
CA SER A 126 16.80 5.62 -2.11
C SER A 126 16.31 4.78 -3.28
N VAL A 127 15.64 3.65 -3.02
CA VAL A 127 15.03 2.82 -4.08
C VAL A 127 13.89 3.57 -4.77
N GLN A 128 13.04 4.31 -4.05
CA GLN A 128 12.01 5.17 -4.67
C GLN A 128 12.62 6.21 -5.62
N GLN A 129 13.69 6.88 -5.18
CA GLN A 129 14.39 7.88 -5.99
C GLN A 129 15.07 7.26 -7.22
N LEU A 130 15.61 6.06 -7.11
CA LEU A 130 16.17 5.31 -8.23
C LEU A 130 15.09 5.00 -9.26
N VAL A 131 13.96 4.47 -8.82
CA VAL A 131 12.86 4.11 -9.72
C VAL A 131 12.26 5.34 -10.40
N ALA A 132 12.11 6.46 -9.70
CA ALA A 132 11.66 7.72 -10.32
C ALA A 132 12.59 8.18 -11.46
N ARG A 133 13.90 7.86 -11.42
CA ARG A 133 14.89 8.21 -12.45
C ARG A 133 14.88 7.28 -13.66
N VAL A 134 14.42 6.05 -13.50
CA VAL A 134 14.39 5.09 -14.61
C VAL A 134 13.04 5.04 -15.31
N ARG A 135 11.97 5.46 -14.65
CA ARG A 135 10.64 5.67 -15.25
C ARG A 135 10.67 6.85 -16.23
N ASP A 136 9.57 7.12 -16.88
CA ASP A 136 9.39 8.38 -17.59
C ASP A 136 9.44 9.54 -16.60
N HIS A 137 10.32 10.52 -16.84
CA HIS A 137 10.53 11.64 -15.92
C HIS A 137 9.32 12.57 -15.87
N ARG A 138 8.65 12.76 -17.01
CA ARG A 138 7.43 13.56 -17.05
C ARG A 138 6.34 12.93 -16.20
N ASP A 139 6.11 11.62 -16.34
CA ASP A 139 5.11 10.90 -15.55
C ASP A 139 5.45 10.96 -14.05
N SER A 140 6.73 10.77 -13.69
CA SER A 140 7.19 10.85 -12.30
C SER A 140 6.96 12.25 -11.70
N LEU A 141 7.20 13.32 -12.46
CA LEU A 141 6.97 14.69 -12.01
C LEU A 141 5.49 15.03 -11.92
N VAL A 142 4.70 14.57 -12.89
CA VAL A 142 3.23 14.75 -12.90
C VAL A 142 2.59 14.02 -11.72
N ASP A 143 2.96 12.76 -11.46
CA ASP A 143 2.47 11.99 -10.31
C ASP A 143 2.75 12.72 -9.00
N ALA A 144 3.98 13.18 -8.78
CA ALA A 144 4.36 13.92 -7.58
C ALA A 144 3.57 15.22 -7.41
N ALA A 145 3.36 15.97 -8.51
CA ALA A 145 2.58 17.21 -8.51
C ALA A 145 1.10 16.95 -8.19
N LEU A 146 0.47 15.94 -8.81
CA LEU A 146 -0.93 15.58 -8.59
C LEU A 146 -1.16 15.08 -7.15
N GLN A 147 -0.27 14.23 -6.63
CA GLN A 147 -0.34 13.76 -5.23
C GLN A 147 -0.21 14.93 -4.25
N THR A 148 0.71 15.85 -4.49
CA THR A 148 0.86 17.07 -3.67
C THR A 148 -0.40 17.94 -3.72
N GLN A 149 -0.97 18.16 -4.90
CA GLN A 149 -2.21 18.94 -5.04
C GLN A 149 -3.41 18.25 -4.37
N LEU A 150 -3.48 16.91 -4.45
CA LEU A 150 -4.50 16.14 -3.73
C LEU A 150 -4.37 16.32 -2.22
N ALA A 151 -3.16 16.25 -1.68
CA ALA A 151 -2.91 16.55 -0.27
C ALA A 151 -3.33 17.97 0.10
N MET A 152 -2.93 18.97 -0.66
CA MET A 152 -3.27 20.38 -0.41
C MET A 152 -4.79 20.64 -0.46
N LYS A 153 -5.51 19.93 -1.35
CA LYS A 153 -6.98 20.06 -1.46
C LYS A 153 -7.71 19.58 -0.20
N TYR A 154 -7.16 18.59 0.51
CA TYR A 154 -7.86 17.90 1.58
C TYR A 154 -7.27 18.10 2.98
N LEU A 155 -6.00 18.48 3.10
CA LEU A 155 -5.30 18.48 4.39
C LEU A 155 -5.96 19.41 5.44
N ASP A 156 -6.52 20.54 5.02
CA ASP A 156 -7.23 21.49 5.88
C ASP A 156 -8.68 21.11 6.16
N LYS A 157 -9.22 20.09 5.48
CA LYS A 157 -10.63 19.67 5.57
C LYS A 157 -10.79 18.29 6.19
N LEU A 158 -9.81 17.42 5.97
CA LEU A 158 -9.91 16.03 6.36
C LEU A 158 -9.80 15.87 7.87
N THR A 159 -10.82 15.23 8.46
CA THR A 159 -10.86 14.86 9.86
C THR A 159 -11.35 13.43 9.99
N VAL A 160 -10.72 12.67 10.86
CA VAL A 160 -11.13 11.29 11.17
C VAL A 160 -11.57 11.23 12.63
N THR A 161 -12.75 10.63 12.85
CA THR A 161 -13.23 10.26 14.20
C THR A 161 -13.07 8.76 14.34
N PHE A 162 -12.38 8.32 15.39
CA PHE A 162 -12.04 6.92 15.60
C PHE A 162 -12.02 6.53 17.07
N ASP A 163 -12.17 5.25 17.32
CA ASP A 163 -11.89 4.64 18.61
C ASP A 163 -10.58 3.85 18.47
N PHE A 164 -9.82 3.73 19.55
CA PHE A 164 -8.54 3.05 19.51
C PHE A 164 -8.21 2.31 20.81
N SER A 165 -7.30 1.35 20.68
CA SER A 165 -6.59 0.74 21.80
C SER A 165 -5.16 0.41 21.37
N SER A 166 -4.20 0.65 22.27
CA SER A 166 -2.79 0.33 22.05
C SER A 166 -2.47 -1.11 22.46
N VAL A 167 -1.41 -1.62 21.84
CA VAL A 167 -0.71 -2.86 22.23
C VAL A 167 0.76 -2.53 22.30
N SER A 168 1.33 -2.56 23.50
CA SER A 168 2.74 -2.22 23.74
C SER A 168 3.38 -3.24 24.67
N SER A 169 4.70 -3.32 24.65
CA SER A 169 5.49 -4.05 25.65
C SER A 169 6.46 -3.10 26.34
N THR A 170 6.64 -3.28 27.62
CA THR A 170 7.68 -2.59 28.39
C THR A 170 9.06 -3.22 28.15
N ASP A 171 9.10 -4.47 27.69
CA ASP A 171 10.33 -5.24 27.45
C ASP A 171 10.59 -5.37 25.94
N ALA A 172 11.00 -4.26 25.30
CA ALA A 172 11.27 -4.22 23.87
C ALA A 172 12.57 -4.93 23.48
N THR A 173 12.66 -6.23 23.72
CA THR A 173 13.68 -7.08 23.08
C THR A 173 13.14 -7.55 21.73
N GLY A 174 13.99 -7.67 20.70
CA GLY A 174 13.56 -7.98 19.33
C GLY A 174 12.73 -9.27 19.17
N SER A 175 12.73 -10.16 20.16
CA SER A 175 11.89 -11.37 20.20
C SER A 175 10.40 -11.10 20.46
N ASP A 176 10.05 -9.92 20.95
CA ASP A 176 8.66 -9.58 21.30
C ASP A 176 7.92 -8.83 20.19
N ALA A 177 8.62 -8.34 19.17
CA ALA A 177 8.02 -7.58 18.07
C ALA A 177 6.96 -8.40 17.30
N ASP A 178 7.25 -9.67 17.01
CA ASP A 178 6.33 -10.56 16.32
C ASP A 178 5.11 -10.87 17.19
N LYS A 179 5.30 -11.07 18.50
CA LYS A 179 4.20 -11.30 19.44
C LYS A 179 3.30 -10.07 19.55
N LEU A 180 3.86 -8.85 19.62
CA LEU A 180 3.09 -7.62 19.64
C LEU A 180 2.26 -7.46 18.36
N ARG A 181 2.86 -7.78 17.22
CA ARG A 181 2.16 -7.79 15.94
C ARG A 181 0.98 -8.76 15.94
N GLU A 182 1.20 -10.00 16.38
CA GLU A 182 0.16 -11.02 16.47
C GLU A 182 -0.97 -10.59 17.42
N GLN A 183 -0.64 -10.06 18.60
CA GLN A 183 -1.62 -9.54 19.56
C GLN A 183 -2.44 -8.38 18.98
N ALA A 184 -1.81 -7.45 18.26
CA ALA A 184 -2.48 -6.34 17.60
C ALA A 184 -3.42 -6.83 16.49
N ILE A 185 -2.98 -7.80 15.69
CA ILE A 185 -3.81 -8.40 14.63
C ILE A 185 -5.00 -9.16 15.24
N GLU A 186 -4.79 -9.91 16.32
CA GLU A 186 -5.87 -10.60 17.00
C GLU A 186 -6.88 -9.62 17.62
N LYS A 187 -6.39 -8.55 18.27
CA LYS A 187 -7.24 -7.48 18.80
C LYS A 187 -8.05 -6.82 17.65
N ALA A 188 -7.44 -6.56 16.50
CA ALA A 188 -8.14 -6.03 15.34
C ALA A 188 -9.26 -6.95 14.84
N ARG A 189 -9.03 -8.27 14.80
CA ARG A 189 -10.07 -9.24 14.46
C ARG A 189 -11.23 -9.21 15.44
N LYS A 190 -10.95 -9.08 16.74
CA LYS A 190 -11.97 -8.93 17.78
C LYS A 190 -12.76 -7.63 17.61
N PHE A 191 -12.09 -6.51 17.31
CA PHE A 191 -12.75 -5.21 17.03
C PHE A 191 -13.66 -5.31 15.80
N ALA A 192 -13.25 -6.07 14.80
CA ALA A 192 -14.03 -6.24 13.57
C ALA A 192 -15.19 -7.23 13.68
N ALA A 193 -15.32 -7.96 14.79
CA ALA A 193 -16.30 -9.04 14.94
C ALA A 193 -17.77 -8.55 14.92
N SER A 194 -18.04 -7.34 15.41
CA SER A 194 -19.36 -6.71 15.35
C SER A 194 -19.26 -5.19 15.54
N PRO A 195 -20.31 -4.40 15.25
CA PRO A 195 -20.29 -2.94 15.44
C PRO A 195 -19.98 -2.50 16.88
N ASN A 196 -20.38 -3.30 17.89
CA ASN A 196 -20.20 -2.98 19.31
C ASN A 196 -18.92 -3.58 19.92
N ALA A 197 -18.32 -4.58 19.29
CA ALA A 197 -17.19 -5.33 19.85
C ALA A 197 -16.00 -4.43 20.23
N ALA A 198 -15.69 -3.44 19.39
CA ALA A 198 -14.61 -2.50 19.68
C ALA A 198 -14.89 -1.67 20.94
N ALA A 199 -16.12 -1.16 21.12
CA ALA A 199 -16.49 -0.35 22.28
C ALA A 199 -16.41 -1.14 23.59
N GLU A 200 -16.85 -2.40 23.59
CA GLU A 200 -16.78 -3.29 24.75
C GLU A 200 -15.33 -3.59 25.16
N LEU A 201 -14.47 -3.90 24.20
CA LEU A 201 -13.05 -4.19 24.45
C LEU A 201 -12.28 -2.93 24.88
N ILE A 202 -12.57 -1.78 24.29
CA ILE A 202 -11.97 -0.50 24.69
C ILE A 202 -12.35 -0.13 26.13
N ALA A 203 -13.62 -0.35 26.53
CA ALA A 203 -14.04 -0.13 27.90
C ALA A 203 -13.29 -1.02 28.91
N GLN A 204 -12.93 -2.23 28.55
CA GLN A 204 -12.06 -3.11 29.34
C GLN A 204 -10.63 -2.60 29.38
N ASP A 205 -10.06 -2.22 28.22
CA ASP A 205 -8.71 -1.72 28.10
C ASP A 205 -8.48 -0.42 28.86
N GLN A 206 -9.48 0.46 28.93
CA GLN A 206 -9.41 1.70 29.71
C GLN A 206 -9.25 1.48 31.23
N GLN A 207 -9.56 0.28 31.71
CA GLN A 207 -9.36 -0.11 33.10
C GLN A 207 -7.96 -0.68 33.35
N ALA A 208 -7.24 -1.04 32.30
CA ALA A 208 -5.89 -1.57 32.39
C ALA A 208 -4.86 -0.43 32.46
N SER A 209 -3.87 -0.55 33.35
CA SER A 209 -2.90 0.51 33.61
C SER A 209 -1.80 0.64 32.52
N ASP A 210 -1.64 -0.37 31.69
CA ASP A 210 -0.59 -0.51 30.69
C ASP A 210 -1.07 -0.28 29.24
N THR A 211 -2.36 -0.01 29.07
CA THR A 211 -3.01 0.15 27.75
C THR A 211 -3.57 1.55 27.59
N GLN A 212 -3.24 2.22 26.50
CA GLN A 212 -3.91 3.46 26.11
C GLN A 212 -5.10 3.11 25.21
N ALA A 213 -6.28 3.55 25.61
CA ALA A 213 -7.51 3.30 24.87
C ALA A 213 -8.48 4.49 24.97
N GLY A 214 -9.25 4.72 23.92
CA GLY A 214 -10.20 5.82 23.89
C GLY A 214 -11.24 5.67 22.79
N THR A 215 -12.38 6.32 22.99
CA THR A 215 -13.48 6.36 22.03
C THR A 215 -13.72 7.80 21.55
N GLY A 216 -14.27 7.94 20.33
CA GLY A 216 -14.67 9.22 19.77
C GLY A 216 -13.52 10.22 19.59
N GLN A 217 -12.29 9.75 19.42
CA GLN A 217 -11.14 10.63 19.20
C GLN A 217 -11.26 11.30 17.84
N LYS A 218 -11.16 12.61 17.82
CA LYS A 218 -11.26 13.42 16.62
C LYS A 218 -9.91 14.02 16.27
N LEU A 219 -9.39 13.71 15.08
CA LEU A 219 -8.08 14.16 14.62
C LEU A 219 -8.18 14.84 13.25
N PRO A 220 -7.99 16.17 13.18
CA PRO A 220 -7.82 16.87 11.92
C PRO A 220 -6.45 16.54 11.29
N ALA A 221 -6.42 16.33 9.97
CA ALA A 221 -5.19 15.98 9.25
C ALA A 221 -4.11 17.09 9.36
N MET A 222 -4.52 18.35 9.30
CA MET A 222 -3.63 19.51 9.43
C MET A 222 -2.94 19.59 10.80
N GLN A 223 -3.54 19.03 11.85
CA GLN A 223 -2.94 19.03 13.20
C GLN A 223 -1.72 18.07 13.27
N SER A 224 -1.75 16.99 12.52
CA SER A 224 -0.65 16.01 12.49
C SER A 224 -0.47 15.43 11.07
N PRO A 225 0.25 16.16 10.17
CA PRO A 225 0.50 15.69 8.80
C PRO A 225 1.22 14.34 8.73
N ALA A 226 2.09 14.04 9.70
CA ALA A 226 2.74 12.73 9.79
C ALA A 226 1.74 11.61 10.06
N THR A 227 0.77 11.82 10.96
CA THR A 227 -0.32 10.86 11.21
C THR A 227 -1.28 10.81 10.03
N ALA A 228 -1.51 11.94 9.34
CA ALA A 228 -2.36 12.00 8.15
C ALA A 228 -1.82 11.14 6.99
N ALA A 229 -0.52 10.86 6.97
CA ALA A 229 0.10 9.94 6.01
C ALA A 229 -0.06 8.45 6.40
N THR A 230 -0.57 8.13 7.59
CA THR A 230 -0.80 6.74 8.02
C THR A 230 -2.10 6.17 7.47
N VAL A 231 -2.26 4.85 7.59
CA VAL A 231 -3.46 4.13 7.14
C VAL A 231 -4.76 4.71 7.73
N LEU A 232 -4.72 5.28 8.95
CA LEU A 232 -5.88 5.85 9.62
C LEU A 232 -6.68 6.83 8.74
N PHE A 233 -5.99 7.69 8.00
CA PHE A 233 -6.64 8.71 7.17
C PHE A 233 -7.09 8.23 5.78
N GLY A 234 -6.67 7.05 5.39
CA GLY A 234 -7.15 6.38 4.17
C GLY A 234 -8.30 5.41 4.40
N LEU A 235 -8.65 5.12 5.68
CA LEU A 235 -9.73 4.20 6.01
C LEU A 235 -11.10 4.84 5.82
N GLU A 236 -12.04 4.04 5.34
CA GLU A 236 -13.46 4.37 5.33
C GLU A 236 -14.12 4.09 6.68
N PRO A 237 -15.28 4.70 7.00
CA PRO A 237 -16.05 4.37 8.20
C PRO A 237 -16.36 2.88 8.31
N ASN A 238 -16.47 2.37 9.53
CA ASN A 238 -16.66 0.95 9.85
C ASN A 238 -15.54 0.03 9.36
N THR A 239 -14.31 0.56 9.35
CA THR A 239 -13.09 -0.21 9.05
C THR A 239 -12.17 -0.21 10.25
N VAL A 240 -11.63 -1.38 10.56
CA VAL A 240 -10.63 -1.59 11.61
C VAL A 240 -9.25 -1.70 10.97
N ALA A 241 -8.24 -1.11 11.60
CA ALA A 241 -6.85 -1.36 11.25
C ALA A 241 -6.00 -1.63 12.48
N ALA A 242 -4.97 -2.47 12.32
CA ALA A 242 -3.86 -2.58 13.27
C ALA A 242 -2.57 -2.22 12.55
N PHE A 243 -1.81 -1.27 13.10
CA PHE A 243 -0.57 -0.77 12.50
C PHE A 243 0.36 -0.16 13.55
N GLN A 244 1.62 0.03 13.18
CA GLN A 244 2.57 0.82 13.96
C GLN A 244 2.60 2.26 13.44
N PRO A 245 2.23 3.26 14.26
CA PRO A 245 2.32 4.66 13.85
C PRO A 245 3.75 5.10 13.56
N THR A 246 4.70 4.55 14.30
CA THR A 246 6.14 4.80 14.16
C THR A 246 6.86 3.46 14.14
N PRO A 247 7.45 3.04 13.02
CA PRO A 247 8.04 1.70 12.87
C PRO A 247 9.15 1.36 13.88
N GLN A 248 9.82 2.37 14.44
CA GLN A 248 10.91 2.21 15.40
C GLN A 248 10.44 2.06 16.86
N GLN A 249 9.15 2.24 17.11
CA GLN A 249 8.59 2.09 18.46
C GLN A 249 7.86 0.75 18.60
N PRO A 250 8.04 0.03 19.73
CA PRO A 250 7.33 -1.23 19.99
C PRO A 250 5.88 -0.94 20.44
N LEU A 251 5.17 -0.17 19.63
CA LEU A 251 3.80 0.26 19.87
C LEU A 251 2.95 -0.03 18.63
N TRP A 252 1.93 -0.85 18.80
CA TRP A 252 0.86 -1.05 17.83
C TRP A 252 -0.38 -0.30 18.27
N VAL A 253 -1.13 0.20 17.30
CA VAL A 253 -2.42 0.83 17.54
C VAL A 253 -3.48 0.08 16.74
N VAL A 254 -4.54 -0.32 17.41
CA VAL A 254 -5.74 -0.88 16.78
C VAL A 254 -6.81 0.19 16.80
N VAL A 255 -7.31 0.54 15.62
CA VAL A 255 -8.31 1.60 15.46
C VAL A 255 -9.57 1.06 14.79
N VAL A 256 -10.71 1.67 15.07
CA VAL A 256 -11.91 1.57 14.24
C VAL A 256 -12.34 2.97 13.85
N VAL A 257 -12.44 3.22 12.56
CA VAL A 257 -12.90 4.53 12.06
C VAL A 257 -14.41 4.59 12.17
N ARG A 258 -14.91 5.66 12.80
CA ARG A 258 -16.34 5.93 12.95
C ARG A 258 -16.84 6.91 11.89
N GLU A 259 -16.04 7.94 11.62
CA GLU A 259 -16.39 8.97 10.65
C GLU A 259 -15.13 9.45 9.93
N ARG A 260 -15.27 9.78 8.65
CA ARG A 260 -14.27 10.46 7.83
C ARG A 260 -14.93 11.62 7.11
N ALA A 261 -14.66 12.84 7.56
CA ALA A 261 -15.23 14.06 7.02
C ALA A 261 -14.15 14.85 6.25
N ALA A 262 -14.51 15.39 5.07
CA ALA A 262 -13.60 16.13 4.20
C ALA A 262 -14.28 17.26 3.44
N ASP A 263 -15.44 17.72 3.91
CA ASP A 263 -16.30 18.66 3.22
C ASP A 263 -16.04 20.14 3.60
N LYS A 264 -15.51 20.40 4.80
CA LYS A 264 -15.33 21.77 5.32
C LYS A 264 -13.95 21.94 5.94
N PRO A 265 -13.33 23.12 5.73
CA PRO A 265 -12.12 23.47 6.45
C PRO A 265 -12.30 23.41 7.96
N VAL A 266 -11.32 22.84 8.65
CA VAL A 266 -11.30 22.74 10.11
C VAL A 266 -10.34 23.79 10.62
N ALA A 267 -10.86 24.73 11.42
CA ALA A 267 -10.01 25.68 12.13
C ALA A 267 -9.12 24.90 13.11
N SER A 268 -7.83 25.07 13.01
CA SER A 268 -6.87 24.48 13.92
C SER A 268 -5.93 25.56 14.42
N ASP A 269 -6.02 25.85 15.71
CA ASP A 269 -5.09 26.76 16.38
C ASP A 269 -3.65 26.16 16.44
N GLN A 270 -3.51 24.88 16.09
CA GLN A 270 -2.25 24.11 16.08
C GLN A 270 -1.94 23.57 14.68
N ALA A 271 -2.28 24.33 13.64
CA ALA A 271 -1.96 23.91 12.27
C ALA A 271 -0.46 23.77 12.07
N ALA A 272 -0.02 22.55 11.79
CA ALA A 272 1.36 22.30 11.39
C ALA A 272 1.58 22.74 9.95
N GLN A 273 2.77 23.25 9.64
CA GLN A 273 3.16 23.50 8.25
C GLN A 273 3.85 22.22 7.70
N PRO A 274 3.18 21.46 6.84
CA PRO A 274 3.76 20.25 6.28
C PRO A 274 4.88 20.60 5.31
N ASN A 275 5.98 19.86 5.35
CA ASN A 275 7.00 19.92 4.32
C ASN A 275 6.58 19.12 3.06
N ALA A 276 7.36 19.24 1.98
CA ALA A 276 7.05 18.60 0.70
C ALA A 276 6.95 17.07 0.80
N LEU A 277 7.79 16.42 1.62
CA LEU A 277 7.73 14.97 1.82
C LEU A 277 6.46 14.54 2.54
N GLN A 278 6.04 15.30 3.54
CA GLN A 278 4.77 15.03 4.24
C GLN A 278 3.58 15.22 3.33
N LEU A 279 3.55 16.27 2.50
CA LEU A 279 2.49 16.47 1.51
C LEU A 279 2.43 15.32 0.51
N ALA A 280 3.57 14.88 -0.03
CA ALA A 280 3.61 13.74 -0.93
C ALA A 280 3.08 12.46 -0.26
N ALA A 281 3.49 12.18 0.98
CA ALA A 281 3.05 11.01 1.73
C ALA A 281 1.54 11.07 2.04
N VAL A 282 1.00 12.22 2.40
CA VAL A 282 -0.46 12.42 2.56
C VAL A 282 -1.17 12.22 1.22
N GLY A 283 -0.65 12.77 0.12
CA GLY A 283 -1.21 12.58 -1.21
C GLY A 283 -1.31 11.12 -1.60
N VAL A 284 -0.24 10.34 -1.40
CA VAL A 284 -0.25 8.88 -1.60
C VAL A 284 -1.30 8.21 -0.71
N ARG A 285 -1.43 8.62 0.56
CA ARG A 285 -2.44 8.07 1.47
C ARG A 285 -3.86 8.32 1.00
N LEU A 286 -4.12 9.48 0.44
CA LEU A 286 -5.42 9.84 -0.11
C LEU A 286 -5.81 9.05 -1.37
N LEU A 287 -4.90 8.29 -1.95
CA LEU A 287 -5.21 7.32 -3.03
C LEU A 287 -5.85 6.03 -2.50
N GLN A 288 -5.75 5.73 -1.20
CA GLN A 288 -6.26 4.48 -0.65
C GLN A 288 -7.76 4.23 -0.93
N PRO A 289 -8.68 5.20 -0.81
CA PRO A 289 -10.10 4.98 -1.13
C PRO A 289 -10.36 4.64 -2.61
N TYR A 290 -9.45 5.00 -3.51
CA TYR A 290 -9.55 4.66 -4.94
C TYR A 290 -9.12 3.23 -5.22
N LEU A 291 -8.27 2.65 -4.37
CA LEU A 291 -7.83 1.26 -4.48
C LEU A 291 -8.99 0.27 -4.38
N ASP A 292 -9.94 0.54 -3.47
CA ASP A 292 -11.12 -0.31 -3.28
C ASP A 292 -12.06 -0.33 -4.50
N GLN A 293 -11.88 0.59 -5.45
CA GLN A 293 -12.69 0.76 -6.66
C GLN A 293 -12.06 0.11 -7.90
N VAL A 294 -10.84 -0.45 -7.75
CA VAL A 294 -10.13 -1.07 -8.86
C VAL A 294 -9.84 -2.55 -8.56
N ASP A 295 -9.92 -3.38 -9.61
CA ASP A 295 -9.43 -4.76 -9.53
C ASP A 295 -7.91 -4.73 -9.62
N LEU A 296 -7.23 -4.97 -8.49
CA LEU A 296 -5.78 -5.01 -8.38
C LEU A 296 -5.31 -6.47 -8.33
N LYS A 297 -4.51 -6.86 -9.32
CA LYS A 297 -3.86 -8.18 -9.35
C LYS A 297 -2.36 -8.00 -9.49
N VAL A 298 -1.62 -8.37 -8.45
CA VAL A 298 -0.16 -8.33 -8.43
C VAL A 298 0.39 -9.72 -8.69
N ASN A 299 1.40 -9.81 -9.57
CA ASN A 299 2.13 -11.06 -9.77
C ASN A 299 2.91 -11.40 -8.49
N PRO A 300 2.75 -12.62 -7.92
CA PRO A 300 3.41 -13.02 -6.68
C PRO A 300 4.95 -12.89 -6.68
N ARG A 301 5.58 -12.84 -7.85
CA ARG A 301 7.01 -12.56 -8.00
C ARG A 301 7.42 -11.22 -7.38
N TYR A 302 6.52 -10.22 -7.42
CA TYR A 302 6.77 -8.88 -6.87
C TYR A 302 6.20 -8.70 -5.47
N GLY A 303 5.57 -9.73 -4.89
CA GLY A 303 5.02 -9.70 -3.55
C GLY A 303 3.52 -9.53 -3.52
N VAL A 304 3.03 -8.96 -2.42
CA VAL A 304 1.60 -8.75 -2.14
C VAL A 304 1.35 -7.28 -1.78
N TRP A 305 0.20 -6.76 -2.18
CA TRP A 305 -0.15 -5.39 -1.85
C TRP A 305 -0.40 -5.22 -0.34
N ASP A 306 0.28 -4.26 0.26
CA ASP A 306 0.09 -3.85 1.65
C ASP A 306 -0.61 -2.49 1.71
N VAL A 307 -1.90 -2.50 1.98
CA VAL A 307 -2.71 -1.29 2.08
C VAL A 307 -2.28 -0.38 3.24
N VAL A 308 -1.70 -0.95 4.32
CA VAL A 308 -1.18 -0.18 5.45
C VAL A 308 0.02 0.66 5.03
N GLY A 309 0.93 0.08 4.28
CA GLY A 309 2.11 0.76 3.74
C GLY A 309 1.85 1.55 2.46
N MET A 310 0.77 1.27 1.72
CA MET A 310 0.59 1.68 0.33
C MET A 310 1.80 1.26 -0.52
N ASP A 311 2.27 0.02 -0.30
CA ASP A 311 3.43 -0.55 -0.96
C ASP A 311 3.26 -2.07 -1.22
N LEU A 312 4.33 -2.71 -1.70
CA LEU A 312 4.39 -4.15 -1.91
C LEU A 312 5.26 -4.80 -0.84
N ALA A 313 4.64 -5.60 0.01
CA ALA A 313 5.35 -6.48 0.94
C ALA A 313 5.87 -7.74 0.21
N PRO A 314 7.03 -8.28 0.59
CA PRO A 314 7.54 -9.53 0.00
C PRO A 314 6.55 -10.70 0.08
N ASN A 315 5.79 -10.77 1.17
CA ASN A 315 4.78 -11.80 1.46
C ASN A 315 3.76 -11.29 2.48
N GLU A 316 2.73 -12.08 2.76
CA GLU A 316 1.67 -11.73 3.72
C GLU A 316 2.19 -11.46 5.15
N ALA A 317 3.20 -12.20 5.60
CA ALA A 317 3.77 -12.02 6.94
C ALA A 317 4.56 -10.71 7.07
N SER A 318 5.05 -10.16 5.97
CA SER A 318 5.83 -8.93 5.93
C SER A 318 4.98 -7.65 5.78
N LYS A 319 3.65 -7.76 5.72
CA LYS A 319 2.76 -6.59 5.68
C LYS A 319 2.89 -5.78 6.98
N LYS A 320 2.82 -4.46 6.87
CA LYS A 320 2.97 -3.51 7.99
C LYS A 320 1.79 -3.49 8.95
N GLY A 321 0.73 -4.23 8.63
CA GLY A 321 -0.45 -4.34 9.47
C GLY A 321 -1.59 -5.07 8.79
N ILE A 322 -2.82 -4.80 9.27
CA ILE A 322 -4.04 -5.40 8.73
C ILE A 322 -5.16 -4.36 8.67
N VAL A 323 -6.03 -4.50 7.67
CA VAL A 323 -7.26 -3.71 7.53
C VAL A 323 -8.42 -4.69 7.35
N LEU A 324 -9.48 -4.51 8.12
CA LEU A 324 -10.65 -5.38 8.17
C LEU A 324 -11.94 -4.57 8.17
N PRO A 325 -12.97 -4.94 7.40
CA PRO A 325 -14.30 -4.37 7.57
C PRO A 325 -14.92 -4.86 8.88
N VAL A 326 -15.73 -4.02 9.52
CA VAL A 326 -16.53 -4.43 10.68
C VAL A 326 -17.70 -5.31 10.19
N HIS A 327 -17.81 -6.53 10.72
CA HIS A 327 -18.88 -7.45 10.37
C HIS A 327 -20.25 -6.94 10.84
N GLY A 328 -21.25 -7.02 9.97
CA GLY A 328 -22.61 -6.57 10.27
C GLY A 328 -22.80 -5.06 10.30
N ALA A 329 -21.79 -4.27 9.96
CA ALA A 329 -21.97 -2.84 9.74
C ALA A 329 -22.80 -2.58 8.47
N ALA A 330 -23.53 -1.46 8.45
CA ALA A 330 -24.31 -1.08 7.28
C ALA A 330 -23.40 -0.99 6.02
N PRO A 331 -23.89 -1.43 4.83
CA PRO A 331 -23.14 -1.33 3.60
C PRO A 331 -22.78 0.14 3.32
N ARG A 332 -21.60 0.35 2.75
CA ARG A 332 -21.12 1.68 2.33
C ARG A 332 -22.08 2.22 1.27
N ASN A 333 -22.59 3.43 1.45
CA ASN A 333 -23.18 4.16 0.32
C ASN A 333 -22.03 4.63 -0.57
N PRO A 334 -22.07 4.34 -1.88
CA PRO A 334 -21.04 4.69 -2.84
C PRO A 334 -20.82 6.19 -2.99
#